data_6785edb3361f7de38d42ee6aa0b1727a
#
_entry.id   6785edb3361f7de38d42ee6aa0b1727a
#
_cell.length_a   1.000
_cell.length_b   1.000
_cell.length_c   1.000
_cell.angle_alpha   90.00
_cell.angle_beta   90.00
_cell.angle_gamma   90.00
#
_symmetry.space_group_name_H-M   'P 1'
#
loop_
_entity.id
_entity.type
_entity.pdbx_description
1 polymer ?
#
loop_
_entity_poly.entity_id
_entity_poly.type
_entity_poly.pdbx_seq_one_letter_code
_entity_poly.pdbx_strand_id
1 'polypeptide(L)'
;MINRRRAFCFAFFALSGGWLLQSSTAGAQQAFQRYFPFLVDLDGWQGKKPDGVSMEMPGNSMITAGREYQHGAARLHAQILFGMAAKGALAATQTGMNIETSDGRMNTSTIDGMTVTRTFNFKDKSGAILIALGANGLLSISFNGIPDDEALTLAKKFDWKAIQAAQPKS
;
A
#
# COMPACT_ATOMS: atom_id res chain seq x y z
N MET A 1 36.48 0.80 77.09
CA MET A 1 36.45 2.28 77.03
C MET A 1 35.89 2.64 75.66
N ILE A 2 34.55 2.95 75.54
CA ILE A 2 34.02 4.27 75.33
C ILE A 2 34.57 4.89 74.03
N ASN A 3 33.85 5.06 72.93
CA ASN A 3 32.74 6.02 72.72
C ASN A 3 32.11 5.94 71.29
N ARG A 4 30.79 5.98 71.26
CA ARG A 4 29.87 6.94 70.60
C ARG A 4 29.98 7.16 69.12
N ARG A 5 28.99 6.62 68.39
CA ARG A 5 27.79 7.27 67.82
C ARG A 5 28.04 8.50 66.95
N ARG A 6 27.62 8.39 65.70
CA ARG A 6 26.65 9.33 65.10
C ARG A 6 26.16 8.81 63.73
N ALA A 7 24.88 8.57 63.72
CA ALA A 7 24.07 8.34 62.53
C ALA A 7 23.98 9.64 61.71
N PHE A 8 24.13 9.53 60.41
CA PHE A 8 23.69 10.58 59.47
C PHE A 8 22.77 9.93 58.44
N CYS A 9 21.49 10.22 58.62
CA CYS A 9 20.48 9.99 57.60
C CYS A 9 20.70 10.95 56.44
N PHE A 10 20.98 10.43 55.23
CA PHE A 10 20.83 11.17 54.03
C PHE A 10 19.58 10.64 53.28
N ALA A 11 18.53 11.43 53.32
CA ALA A 11 17.38 11.24 52.50
C ALA A 11 17.73 11.57 51.06
N PHE A 12 17.71 10.56 50.19
CA PHE A 12 17.79 10.77 48.75
C PHE A 12 16.37 10.96 48.22
N PHE A 13 16.06 12.19 47.89
CA PHE A 13 14.89 12.58 47.08
C PHE A 13 15.12 12.07 45.67
N ALA A 14 14.46 11.00 45.27
CA ALA A 14 14.38 10.58 43.89
C ALA A 14 13.33 11.46 43.19
N LEU A 15 13.79 12.39 42.37
CA LEU A 15 12.98 13.12 41.41
C LEU A 15 12.60 12.16 40.28
N SER A 16 11.38 11.67 40.32
CA SER A 16 10.67 11.05 39.23
C SER A 16 10.23 12.12 38.24
N GLY A 17 10.98 12.30 37.18
CA GLY A 17 10.62 13.22 36.10
C GLY A 17 11.14 12.70 34.77
N GLY A 18 10.27 12.11 33.97
CA GLY A 18 10.73 11.73 32.62
C GLY A 18 9.91 10.66 31.90
N TRP A 19 8.62 10.68 32.07
CA TRP A 19 7.72 9.92 31.20
C TRP A 19 6.90 10.93 30.41
N LEU A 20 7.23 11.09 29.15
CA LEU A 20 6.36 11.55 28.07
C LEU A 20 7.20 11.80 26.83
N LEU A 21 7.14 10.95 25.82
CA LEU A 21 7.27 11.20 24.39
C LEU A 21 7.64 9.92 23.62
N GLN A 22 6.73 8.94 23.58
CA GLN A 22 6.87 7.81 22.64
C GLN A 22 5.49 7.28 22.21
N SER A 23 4.65 8.13 21.63
CA SER A 23 3.32 7.65 21.20
C SER A 23 2.98 7.92 19.73
N SER A 24 3.82 8.63 18.98
CA SER A 24 3.43 9.04 17.62
C SER A 24 3.95 8.15 16.48
N THR A 25 5.01 7.37 16.70
CA THR A 25 5.57 6.53 15.63
C THR A 25 4.87 5.18 15.45
N ALA A 26 4.27 4.64 16.49
CA ALA A 26 3.57 3.36 16.43
C ALA A 26 2.27 3.43 15.60
N GLY A 27 1.56 4.56 15.64
CA GLY A 27 0.31 4.76 14.89
C GLY A 27 0.54 4.86 13.38
N ALA A 28 1.57 5.59 12.95
CA ALA A 28 1.91 5.75 11.54
C ALA A 28 2.44 4.43 10.92
N GLN A 29 3.22 3.67 11.66
CA GLN A 29 3.78 2.40 11.19
C GLN A 29 2.72 1.31 11.00
N GLN A 30 1.59 1.40 11.68
CA GLN A 30 0.49 0.45 11.55
C GLN A 30 -0.56 0.83 10.49
N ALA A 31 -0.57 2.07 10.00
CA ALA A 31 -1.60 2.56 9.10
C ALA A 31 -1.69 1.77 7.78
N PHE A 32 -0.59 1.28 7.25
CA PHE A 32 -0.58 0.45 6.04
C PHE A 32 -0.98 -1.01 6.32
N GLN A 33 -0.76 -1.53 7.53
CA GLN A 33 -1.01 -2.95 7.86
C GLN A 33 -2.51 -3.30 7.77
N ARG A 34 -3.39 -2.34 7.97
CA ARG A 34 -4.84 -2.54 7.83
C ARG A 34 -5.27 -2.92 6.42
N TYR A 35 -4.41 -2.71 5.42
CA TYR A 35 -4.66 -3.07 4.02
C TYR A 35 -4.15 -4.46 3.66
N PHE A 36 -3.34 -5.10 4.49
CA PHE A 36 -2.83 -6.45 4.22
C PHE A 36 -3.90 -7.51 3.99
N PRO A 37 -5.04 -7.52 4.70
CA PRO A 37 -6.11 -8.48 4.44
C PRO A 37 -6.72 -8.39 3.03
N PHE A 38 -6.59 -7.24 2.35
CA PHE A 38 -7.07 -7.06 0.97
C PHE A 38 -6.08 -7.59 -0.08
N LEU A 39 -4.82 -7.84 0.30
CA LEU A 39 -3.79 -8.43 -0.55
C LEU A 39 -3.86 -9.96 -0.43
N VAL A 40 -4.93 -10.52 -0.97
CA VAL A 40 -5.33 -11.93 -0.84
C VAL A 40 -4.34 -12.90 -1.49
N ASP A 41 -4.43 -14.17 -1.12
CA ASP A 41 -3.73 -15.23 -1.84
C ASP A 41 -4.39 -15.45 -3.21
N LEU A 42 -3.58 -15.74 -4.22
CA LEU A 42 -4.02 -16.04 -5.57
C LEU A 42 -3.77 -17.53 -5.85
N ASP A 43 -4.81 -18.22 -6.32
CA ASP A 43 -4.74 -19.65 -6.61
C ASP A 43 -3.64 -19.95 -7.64
N GLY A 44 -2.75 -20.87 -7.29
CA GLY A 44 -1.61 -21.25 -8.13
C GLY A 44 -0.41 -20.28 -8.07
N TRP A 45 -0.50 -19.17 -7.34
CA TRP A 45 0.57 -18.19 -7.19
C TRP A 45 1.20 -18.25 -5.80
N GLN A 46 2.51 -18.13 -5.73
CA GLN A 46 3.25 -17.99 -4.47
C GLN A 46 3.30 -16.51 -4.09
N GLY A 47 2.51 -16.12 -3.09
CA GLY A 47 2.51 -14.77 -2.54
C GLY A 47 3.60 -14.59 -1.48
N LYS A 48 4.41 -13.53 -1.59
CA LYS A 48 5.30 -13.09 -0.50
C LYS A 48 4.47 -12.50 0.64
N LYS A 49 5.11 -12.29 1.79
CA LYS A 49 4.50 -11.54 2.90
C LYS A 49 4.22 -10.10 2.43
N PRO A 50 3.01 -9.56 2.67
CA PRO A 50 2.73 -8.16 2.38
C PRO A 50 3.66 -7.22 3.14
N ASP A 51 4.01 -6.11 2.51
CA ASP A 51 4.78 -5.02 3.09
C ASP A 51 4.10 -3.67 2.82
N GLY A 52 4.66 -2.59 3.36
CA GLY A 52 4.10 -1.27 3.11
C GLY A 52 4.82 -0.17 3.87
N VAL A 53 4.42 1.04 3.57
CA VAL A 53 4.90 2.26 4.21
C VAL A 53 3.76 3.25 4.41
N SER A 54 3.78 3.96 5.51
CA SER A 54 2.92 5.13 5.73
C SER A 54 3.77 6.32 6.14
N MET A 55 3.41 7.48 5.60
CA MET A 55 4.05 8.76 5.90
C MET A 55 2.96 9.79 6.13
N GLU A 56 3.05 10.49 7.24
CA GLU A 56 2.17 11.60 7.57
C GLU A 56 2.98 12.90 7.61
N MET A 57 2.52 13.88 6.87
CA MET A 57 3.05 15.23 6.84
C MET A 57 1.90 16.23 7.00
N PRO A 58 2.14 17.43 7.53
CA PRO A 58 1.10 18.46 7.64
C PRO A 58 0.41 18.69 6.29
N GLY A 59 -0.90 18.42 6.23
CA GLY A 59 -1.72 18.55 5.01
C GLY A 59 -1.54 17.47 3.95
N ASN A 60 -0.70 16.46 4.16
CA ASN A 60 -0.46 15.37 3.22
C ASN A 60 -0.22 14.04 3.93
N SER A 61 -0.83 13.00 3.43
CA SER A 61 -0.56 11.63 3.87
C SER A 61 -0.24 10.74 2.67
N MET A 62 0.56 9.73 2.90
CA MET A 62 0.84 8.68 1.94
C MET A 62 0.76 7.33 2.63
N ILE A 63 -0.02 6.43 2.07
CA ILE A 63 -0.08 5.04 2.51
C ILE A 63 0.11 4.16 1.30
N THR A 64 1.00 3.20 1.43
CA THR A 64 1.25 2.18 0.42
C THR A 64 1.30 0.83 1.12
N ALA A 65 0.56 -0.15 0.58
CA ALA A 65 0.64 -1.54 0.98
C ALA A 65 0.73 -2.40 -0.26
N GLY A 66 1.66 -3.36 -0.29
CA GLY A 66 1.93 -4.16 -1.47
C GLY A 66 2.19 -5.62 -1.17
N ARG A 67 2.03 -6.44 -2.22
CA ARG A 67 2.36 -7.86 -2.18
C ARG A 67 2.83 -8.34 -3.55
N GLU A 68 3.92 -9.07 -3.55
CA GLU A 68 4.45 -9.73 -4.74
C GLU A 68 3.96 -11.17 -4.83
N TYR A 69 3.71 -11.63 -6.07
CA TYR A 69 3.30 -12.99 -6.39
C TYR A 69 4.13 -13.53 -7.53
N GLN A 70 4.39 -14.85 -7.49
CA GLN A 70 5.14 -15.55 -8.52
C GLN A 70 4.45 -16.85 -8.91
N HIS A 71 4.38 -17.10 -10.23
CA HIS A 71 3.92 -18.37 -10.80
C HIS A 71 4.88 -18.78 -11.92
N GLY A 72 5.75 -19.75 -11.65
CA GLY A 72 6.84 -20.08 -12.58
C GLY A 72 7.74 -18.87 -12.87
N ALA A 73 7.83 -18.48 -14.14
CA ALA A 73 8.54 -17.27 -14.56
C ALA A 73 7.70 -15.99 -14.47
N ALA A 74 6.37 -16.12 -14.36
CA ALA A 74 5.47 -14.99 -14.30
C ALA A 74 5.53 -14.30 -12.93
N ARG A 75 5.36 -12.99 -12.93
CA ARG A 75 5.36 -12.15 -11.73
C ARG A 75 4.17 -11.20 -11.75
N LEU A 76 3.63 -10.95 -10.58
CA LEU A 76 2.59 -9.97 -10.36
C LEU A 76 2.89 -9.21 -9.05
N HIS A 77 2.68 -7.90 -9.06
CA HIS A 77 2.78 -7.06 -7.88
C HIS A 77 1.50 -6.26 -7.73
N ALA A 78 0.75 -6.52 -6.67
CA ALA A 78 -0.42 -5.76 -6.29
C ALA A 78 -0.05 -4.71 -5.25
N GLN A 79 -0.47 -3.47 -5.47
CA GLN A 79 -0.16 -2.35 -4.59
C GLN A 79 -1.37 -1.45 -4.39
N ILE A 80 -1.73 -1.23 -3.14
CA ILE A 80 -2.77 -0.29 -2.72
C ILE A 80 -2.09 1.02 -2.32
N LEU A 81 -2.53 2.13 -2.92
CA LEU A 81 -1.95 3.45 -2.67
C LEU A 81 -3.05 4.42 -2.26
N PHE A 82 -2.77 5.26 -1.26
CA PHE A 82 -3.63 6.37 -0.86
C PHE A 82 -2.84 7.67 -0.69
N GLY A 83 -3.56 8.78 -0.83
CA GLY A 83 -3.00 10.12 -0.67
C GLY A 83 -2.12 10.54 -1.85
N MET A 84 -0.98 11.17 -1.56
CA MET A 84 -0.08 11.70 -2.61
C MET A 84 0.42 10.63 -3.58
N ALA A 85 0.69 9.40 -3.09
CA ALA A 85 1.14 8.31 -3.94
C ALA A 85 0.10 7.93 -5.01
N ALA A 86 -1.19 7.97 -4.67
CA ALA A 86 -2.27 7.68 -5.60
C ALA A 86 -2.51 8.83 -6.59
N LYS A 87 -2.43 10.09 -6.15
CA LYS A 87 -2.79 11.27 -6.97
C LYS A 87 -1.97 11.37 -8.26
N GLY A 88 -0.67 11.12 -8.19
CA GLY A 88 0.19 11.16 -9.37
C GLY A 88 -0.19 10.11 -10.42
N ALA A 89 -0.46 8.87 -9.98
CA ALA A 89 -0.84 7.79 -10.87
C ALA A 89 -2.28 7.94 -11.40
N LEU A 90 -3.21 8.49 -10.58
CA LEU A 90 -4.59 8.77 -11.02
C LEU A 90 -4.66 9.79 -12.15
N ALA A 91 -3.77 10.77 -12.21
CA ALA A 91 -3.72 11.73 -13.30
C ALA A 91 -3.56 11.04 -14.66
N ALA A 92 -2.79 9.95 -14.72
CA ALA A 92 -2.62 9.16 -15.95
C ALA A 92 -3.89 8.39 -16.33
N THR A 93 -4.76 8.03 -15.38
CA THR A 93 -6.00 7.28 -15.64
C THR A 93 -7.14 8.18 -16.12
N GLN A 94 -7.07 9.49 -15.88
CA GLN A 94 -8.16 10.43 -16.16
C GLN A 94 -8.22 10.84 -17.64
N THR A 95 -7.21 10.55 -18.44
CA THR A 95 -7.15 11.00 -19.85
C THR A 95 -8.15 10.29 -20.76
N GLY A 96 -8.71 9.14 -20.36
CA GLY A 96 -9.67 8.37 -21.16
C GLY A 96 -9.12 7.90 -22.51
N MET A 97 -7.79 7.92 -22.68
CA MET A 97 -7.17 7.60 -23.96
C MET A 97 -7.14 6.10 -24.21
N ASN A 98 -7.47 5.75 -25.46
CA ASN A 98 -7.25 4.41 -25.99
C ASN A 98 -6.17 4.51 -27.06
N ILE A 99 -5.05 3.85 -26.85
CA ILE A 99 -3.91 3.85 -27.76
C ILE A 99 -3.59 2.40 -28.09
N GLU A 100 -3.41 2.11 -29.36
CA GLU A 100 -2.90 0.83 -29.83
C GLU A 100 -1.77 1.07 -30.83
N THR A 101 -0.67 0.36 -30.64
CA THR A 101 0.53 0.41 -31.49
C THR A 101 0.95 -1.02 -31.81
N SER A 102 1.97 -1.18 -32.66
CA SER A 102 2.61 -2.49 -32.92
C SER A 102 3.21 -3.14 -31.66
N ASP A 103 3.60 -2.35 -30.68
CA ASP A 103 4.35 -2.81 -29.50
C ASP A 103 3.50 -3.00 -28.26
N GLY A 104 2.30 -2.36 -28.21
CA GLY A 104 1.45 -2.45 -27.03
C GLY A 104 0.16 -1.66 -27.15
N ARG A 105 -0.63 -1.71 -26.09
CA ARG A 105 -1.89 -0.98 -25.99
C ARG A 105 -2.06 -0.32 -24.63
N MET A 106 -2.81 0.77 -24.61
CA MET A 106 -3.38 1.38 -23.42
C MET A 106 -4.86 1.59 -23.63
N ASN A 107 -5.67 1.14 -22.69
CA ASN A 107 -7.12 1.25 -22.74
C ASN A 107 -7.65 1.69 -21.38
N THR A 108 -8.56 2.66 -21.39
CA THR A 108 -9.29 3.09 -20.19
C THR A 108 -10.78 2.74 -20.37
N SER A 109 -11.33 2.06 -19.37
CA SER A 109 -12.73 1.59 -19.34
C SER A 109 -13.33 1.70 -17.95
N THR A 110 -14.63 1.53 -17.84
CA THR A 110 -15.30 1.41 -16.53
C THR A 110 -15.67 -0.04 -16.29
N ILE A 111 -15.19 -0.60 -15.17
CA ILE A 111 -15.48 -1.95 -14.71
C ILE A 111 -16.03 -1.86 -13.29
N ASP A 112 -17.20 -2.43 -13.04
CA ASP A 112 -17.88 -2.43 -11.73
C ASP A 112 -18.05 -1.03 -11.10
N GLY A 113 -18.17 0.00 -11.97
CA GLY A 113 -18.33 1.40 -11.59
C GLY A 113 -17.02 2.13 -11.29
N MET A 114 -15.86 1.49 -11.49
CA MET A 114 -14.54 2.08 -11.27
C MET A 114 -13.82 2.32 -12.60
N THR A 115 -13.08 3.40 -12.70
CA THR A 115 -12.19 3.66 -13.84
C THR A 115 -10.99 2.72 -13.76
N VAL A 116 -10.79 1.95 -14.84
CA VAL A 116 -9.70 0.98 -14.97
C VAL A 116 -8.89 1.33 -16.22
N THR A 117 -7.62 1.63 -16.03
CA THR A 117 -6.66 1.83 -17.12
C THR A 117 -5.74 0.62 -17.20
N ARG A 118 -5.66 0.02 -18.39
CA ARG A 118 -4.80 -1.13 -18.67
C ARG A 118 -3.73 -0.73 -19.67
N THR A 119 -2.48 -1.05 -19.37
CA THR A 119 -1.35 -0.96 -20.31
C THR A 119 -0.79 -2.35 -20.52
N PHE A 120 -0.43 -2.68 -21.77
CA PHE A 120 0.12 -3.98 -22.10
C PHE A 120 1.17 -3.85 -23.21
N ASN A 121 2.33 -4.45 -22.99
CA ASN A 121 3.40 -4.63 -23.99
C ASN A 121 3.32 -6.05 -24.55
N PHE A 122 3.17 -6.15 -25.87
CA PHE A 122 2.97 -7.43 -26.56
C PHE A 122 4.23 -8.31 -26.55
N LYS A 123 5.40 -7.69 -26.64
CA LYS A 123 6.68 -8.40 -26.73
C LYS A 123 7.04 -9.09 -25.42
N ASP A 124 6.94 -8.35 -24.33
CA ASP A 124 7.39 -8.81 -23.02
C ASP A 124 6.27 -9.45 -22.20
N LYS A 125 5.02 -9.44 -22.73
CA LYS A 125 3.81 -9.85 -22.00
C LYS A 125 3.76 -9.20 -20.61
N SER A 126 4.04 -7.90 -20.57
CA SER A 126 4.12 -7.13 -19.34
C SER A 126 3.15 -5.95 -19.40
N GLY A 127 2.72 -5.49 -18.26
CA GLY A 127 1.81 -4.36 -18.22
C GLY A 127 1.43 -3.94 -16.80
N ALA A 128 0.45 -3.05 -16.75
CA ALA A 128 -0.14 -2.61 -15.49
C ALA A 128 -1.65 -2.41 -15.66
N ILE A 129 -2.37 -2.69 -14.59
CA ILE A 129 -3.79 -2.39 -14.43
C ILE A 129 -3.92 -1.42 -13.26
N LEU A 130 -4.45 -0.24 -13.54
CA LEU A 130 -4.67 0.81 -12.56
C LEU A 130 -6.17 0.94 -12.31
N ILE A 131 -6.62 0.71 -11.11
CA ILE A 131 -8.02 0.80 -10.69
C ILE A 131 -8.17 1.99 -9.76
N ALA A 132 -8.93 3.01 -10.22
CA ALA A 132 -9.20 4.20 -9.41
C ALA A 132 -10.19 3.86 -8.30
N LEU A 133 -9.76 3.98 -7.05
CA LEU A 133 -10.56 3.75 -5.85
C LEU A 133 -11.16 5.06 -5.31
N GLY A 134 -11.52 5.99 -6.19
CA GLY A 134 -11.97 7.34 -5.87
C GLY A 134 -10.87 8.39 -6.05
N ALA A 135 -11.04 9.58 -5.45
CA ALA A 135 -10.19 10.73 -5.71
C ALA A 135 -8.75 10.60 -5.15
N ASN A 136 -8.57 9.78 -4.11
CA ASN A 136 -7.30 9.69 -3.36
C ASN A 136 -6.79 8.27 -3.19
N GLY A 137 -7.36 7.29 -3.90
CA GLY A 137 -6.99 5.87 -3.78
C GLY A 137 -6.79 5.21 -5.13
N LEU A 138 -5.85 4.29 -5.19
CA LEU A 138 -5.50 3.52 -6.37
C LEU A 138 -5.13 2.08 -5.96
N LEU A 139 -5.63 1.10 -6.71
CA LEU A 139 -5.05 -0.24 -6.74
C LEU A 139 -4.28 -0.39 -8.05
N SER A 140 -2.99 -0.65 -7.93
CA SER A 140 -2.09 -0.88 -9.06
C SER A 140 -1.69 -2.35 -9.10
N ILE A 141 -1.87 -3.00 -10.23
CA ILE A 141 -1.42 -4.37 -10.49
C ILE A 141 -0.43 -4.31 -11.64
N SER A 142 0.86 -4.47 -11.37
CA SER A 142 1.88 -4.65 -12.40
C SER A 142 2.16 -6.13 -12.60
N PHE A 143 2.42 -6.55 -13.85
CA PHE A 143 2.61 -7.94 -14.18
C PHE A 143 3.61 -8.14 -15.32
N ASN A 144 4.18 -9.33 -15.37
CA ASN A 144 5.07 -9.77 -16.43
C ASN A 144 4.89 -11.27 -16.67
N GLY A 145 4.95 -11.70 -17.93
CA GLY A 145 4.92 -13.10 -18.33
C GLY A 145 3.52 -13.71 -18.44
N ILE A 146 2.46 -12.90 -18.35
CA ILE A 146 1.07 -13.33 -18.55
C ILE A 146 0.32 -12.41 -19.52
N PRO A 147 -0.75 -12.91 -20.17
CA PRO A 147 -1.65 -12.09 -20.99
C PRO A 147 -2.40 -11.05 -20.15
N ASP A 148 -2.75 -9.95 -20.78
CA ASP A 148 -3.52 -8.84 -20.17
C ASP A 148 -4.88 -9.27 -19.57
N ASP A 149 -5.60 -10.16 -20.26
CA ASP A 149 -6.91 -10.62 -19.79
C ASP A 149 -6.78 -11.58 -18.57
N GLU A 150 -5.70 -12.35 -18.50
CA GLU A 150 -5.37 -13.14 -17.32
C GLU A 150 -5.03 -12.22 -16.13
N ALA A 151 -4.21 -11.20 -16.37
CA ALA A 151 -3.88 -10.19 -15.37
C ALA A 151 -5.13 -9.49 -14.83
N LEU A 152 -6.10 -9.15 -15.71
CA LEU A 152 -7.38 -8.57 -15.29
C LEU A 152 -8.22 -9.55 -14.46
N THR A 153 -8.21 -10.83 -14.81
CA THR A 153 -8.90 -11.89 -14.05
C THR A 153 -8.32 -12.00 -12.64
N LEU A 154 -7.00 -11.93 -12.50
CA LEU A 154 -6.32 -11.90 -11.20
C LEU A 154 -6.62 -10.60 -10.44
N ALA A 155 -6.62 -9.45 -11.12
CA ALA A 155 -6.94 -8.16 -10.51
C ALA A 155 -8.36 -8.14 -9.90
N LYS A 156 -9.32 -8.85 -10.50
CA LYS A 156 -10.69 -8.99 -9.98
C LYS A 156 -10.80 -9.87 -8.73
N LYS A 157 -9.76 -10.61 -8.34
CA LYS A 157 -9.74 -11.36 -7.07
C LYS A 157 -9.61 -10.44 -5.86
N PHE A 158 -9.07 -9.24 -6.05
CA PHE A 158 -9.02 -8.21 -5.01
C PHE A 158 -10.39 -7.52 -4.90
N ASP A 159 -10.90 -7.37 -3.69
CA ASP A 159 -12.18 -6.68 -3.46
C ASP A 159 -11.99 -5.16 -3.56
N TRP A 160 -12.11 -4.60 -4.76
CA TRP A 160 -11.91 -3.18 -5.03
C TRP A 160 -12.85 -2.28 -4.21
N LYS A 161 -14.10 -2.73 -3.99
CA LYS A 161 -15.09 -1.97 -3.23
C LYS A 161 -14.76 -1.93 -1.75
N ALA A 162 -14.32 -3.06 -1.19
CA ALA A 162 -13.87 -3.11 0.20
C ALA A 162 -12.61 -2.27 0.42
N ILE A 163 -11.65 -2.32 -0.51
CA ILE A 163 -10.44 -1.47 -0.47
C ILE A 163 -10.84 0.01 -0.55
N GLN A 164 -11.76 0.37 -1.44
CA GLN A 164 -12.29 1.73 -1.57
C GLN A 164 -12.96 2.20 -0.27
N ALA A 165 -13.77 1.36 0.35
CA ALA A 165 -14.44 1.67 1.62
C ALA A 165 -13.48 1.84 2.80
N ALA A 166 -12.31 1.19 2.73
CA ALA A 166 -11.27 1.26 3.76
C ALA A 166 -10.35 2.49 3.64
N GLN A 167 -10.64 3.43 2.74
CA GLN A 167 -9.81 4.65 2.57
C GLN A 167 -9.64 5.41 3.89
N PRO A 168 -8.50 6.09 4.08
CA PRO A 168 -8.32 7.01 5.21
C PRO A 168 -9.42 8.07 5.16
N LYS A 169 -10.06 8.30 6.27
CA LYS A 169 -10.98 9.45 6.41
C LYS A 169 -10.12 10.72 6.38
N SER A 170 -10.42 11.61 5.46
CA SER A 170 -9.83 12.97 5.39
C SER A 170 -10.29 13.82 6.56
#